data_66a2c0e662f89cfdac232d855498ba46
#
_entry.id   66a2c0e662f89cfdac232d855498ba46
#
_cell.length_a   1.000
_cell.length_b   1.000
_cell.length_c   1.000
_cell.angle_alpha   90.00
_cell.angle_beta   90.00
_cell.angle_gamma   90.00
#
_symmetry.space_group_name_H-M   'P 1'
#
loop_
_entity.id
_entity.type
_entity.pdbx_description
1 polymer ?
#
loop_
_entity_poly.entity_id
_entity_poly.type
_entity_poly.pdbx_seq_one_letter_code
_entity_poly.pdbx_strand_id
1 'polypeptide(L)'
;VARVNYLGQDRSDIANTVKELSKDMCNPTDCSMQKIKRLGRYLKNQPRFVLQFKYQEGCENITVWTDTDFAGCVKTRKSTSGGVVQLGSHTIRTWSTHQSVIALSSGEAEYYGMVKGSSVGLGIRALMKDLGWEYHKSIEVKTDASAAIGIANRIGVGKVRHIEVNQLWLQSKVLSKDLVITKVDGGLNIADA
;
A
#
# COMPACT_ATOMS: atom_id res chain seq x y z
N VAL A 1 2.46 -9.93 20.86
CA VAL A 1 2.57 -9.45 19.47
C VAL A 1 1.81 -10.38 18.52
N ALA A 2 2.01 -11.73 18.55
CA ALA A 2 1.33 -12.66 17.63
C ALA A 2 -0.22 -12.49 17.60
N ARG A 3 -0.87 -12.39 18.76
CA ARG A 3 -2.33 -12.14 18.85
C ARG A 3 -2.74 -10.81 18.21
N VAL A 4 -1.89 -9.78 18.36
CA VAL A 4 -2.13 -8.45 17.77
C VAL A 4 -1.95 -8.50 16.26
N ASN A 5 -0.99 -9.31 15.78
CA ASN A 5 -0.76 -9.55 14.36
C ASN A 5 -2.00 -10.19 13.67
N TYR A 6 -2.61 -11.13 14.36
CA TYR A 6 -3.88 -11.73 13.92
C TYR A 6 -5.02 -10.69 13.87
N LEU A 7 -5.17 -9.89 14.95
CA LEU A 7 -6.16 -8.82 15.00
C LEU A 7 -5.95 -7.75 13.92
N GLY A 8 -4.69 -7.45 13.58
CA GLY A 8 -4.33 -6.46 12.57
C GLY A 8 -4.77 -6.81 11.14
N GLN A 9 -5.21 -8.04 10.89
CA GLN A 9 -5.77 -8.43 9.59
C GLN A 9 -7.17 -7.83 9.38
N ASP A 10 -7.95 -7.72 10.45
CA ASP A 10 -9.31 -7.17 10.44
C ASP A 10 -9.35 -5.68 10.85
N ARG A 11 -8.28 -5.18 11.43
CA ARG A 11 -8.14 -3.84 12.00
C ARG A 11 -7.07 -3.06 11.23
N SER A 12 -7.45 -2.44 10.11
CA SER A 12 -6.52 -1.65 9.29
C SER A 12 -5.93 -0.45 10.04
N ASP A 13 -6.67 0.12 10.99
CA ASP A 13 -6.26 1.22 11.86
C ASP A 13 -5.03 0.91 12.74
N ILE A 14 -4.75 -0.37 13.01
CA ILE A 14 -3.57 -0.78 13.78
C ILE A 14 -2.49 -1.46 12.93
N ALA A 15 -2.69 -1.62 11.62
CA ALA A 15 -1.80 -2.40 10.75
C ALA A 15 -0.34 -1.89 10.81
N ASN A 16 -0.12 -0.58 10.75
CA ASN A 16 1.21 0.02 10.86
C ASN A 16 1.84 -0.24 12.25
N THR A 17 1.07 -0.06 13.33
CA THR A 17 1.55 -0.33 14.69
C THR A 17 1.93 -1.80 14.87
N VAL A 18 1.14 -2.72 14.34
CA VAL A 18 1.41 -4.16 14.37
C VAL A 18 2.71 -4.50 13.63
N LYS A 19 2.92 -3.91 12.45
CA LYS A 19 4.17 -4.04 11.68
C LYS A 19 5.37 -3.58 12.51
N GLU A 20 5.27 -2.41 13.16
CA GLU A 20 6.36 -1.86 13.99
C GLU A 20 6.67 -2.74 15.22
N LEU A 21 5.64 -3.28 15.88
CA LEU A 21 5.82 -4.19 17.00
C LEU A 21 6.44 -5.54 16.59
N SER A 22 6.14 -5.99 15.37
CA SER A 22 6.67 -7.26 14.85
C SER A 22 8.18 -7.22 14.63
N LYS A 23 8.76 -6.05 14.36
CA LYS A 23 10.23 -5.89 14.23
C LYS A 23 10.99 -6.25 15.50
N ASP A 24 10.40 -5.98 16.65
CA ASP A 24 11.07 -6.15 17.95
C ASP A 24 10.75 -7.51 18.60
N MET A 25 10.05 -8.44 17.88
CA MET A 25 9.63 -9.73 18.46
C MET A 25 10.79 -10.62 18.91
N CYS A 26 11.87 -10.65 18.13
CA CYS A 26 13.02 -11.51 18.42
C CYS A 26 13.93 -10.91 19.51
N ASN A 27 13.92 -9.59 19.69
CA ASN A 27 14.72 -8.91 20.69
C ASN A 27 13.92 -7.75 21.30
N PRO A 28 12.96 -8.05 22.21
CA PRO A 28 12.09 -7.06 22.80
C PRO A 28 12.85 -6.15 23.77
N THR A 29 12.48 -4.87 23.76
CA THR A 29 13.04 -3.83 24.64
C THR A 29 11.95 -3.22 25.51
N ASP A 30 12.32 -2.44 26.52
CA ASP A 30 11.36 -1.67 27.32
C ASP A 30 10.54 -0.71 26.47
N CYS A 31 11.16 -0.14 25.41
CA CYS A 31 10.46 0.68 24.44
C CYS A 31 9.37 -0.11 23.70
N SER A 32 9.67 -1.36 23.29
CA SER A 32 8.69 -2.25 22.66
C SER A 32 7.52 -2.54 23.61
N MET A 33 7.79 -2.72 24.91
CA MET A 33 6.74 -2.92 25.92
C MET A 33 5.86 -1.66 26.07
N GLN A 34 6.44 -0.47 26.03
CA GLN A 34 5.68 0.79 26.05
C GLN A 34 4.78 0.94 24.82
N LYS A 35 5.28 0.57 23.63
CA LYS A 35 4.48 0.55 22.40
C LYS A 35 3.27 -0.40 22.52
N ILE A 36 3.48 -1.61 23.07
CA ILE A 36 2.38 -2.57 23.31
C ILE A 36 1.35 -2.00 24.30
N LYS A 37 1.79 -1.38 25.40
CA LYS A 37 0.90 -0.73 26.36
C LYS A 37 0.09 0.41 25.70
N ARG A 38 0.73 1.20 24.82
CA ARG A 38 0.04 2.26 24.05
C ARG A 38 -1.05 1.69 23.16
N LEU A 39 -0.72 0.63 22.42
CA LEU A 39 -1.70 -0.09 21.59
C LEU A 39 -2.86 -0.65 22.43
N GLY A 40 -2.58 -1.26 23.60
CA GLY A 40 -3.61 -1.75 24.50
C GLY A 40 -4.57 -0.64 24.97
N ARG A 41 -4.05 0.55 25.28
CA ARG A 41 -4.88 1.73 25.60
C ARG A 41 -5.73 2.18 24.43
N TYR A 42 -5.16 2.21 23.22
CA TYR A 42 -5.90 2.52 22.02
C TYR A 42 -7.06 1.56 21.80
N LEU A 43 -6.81 0.25 21.85
CA LEU A 43 -7.83 -0.78 21.67
C LEU A 43 -8.92 -0.75 22.75
N LYS A 44 -8.55 -0.36 23.97
CA LYS A 44 -9.53 -0.16 25.06
C LYS A 44 -10.47 1.02 24.76
N ASN A 45 -9.95 2.10 24.21
CA ASN A 45 -10.72 3.31 23.88
C ASN A 45 -11.46 3.19 22.54
N GLN A 46 -10.93 2.39 21.62
CA GLN A 46 -11.49 2.11 20.30
C GLN A 46 -11.71 0.60 20.12
N PRO A 47 -12.70 0.00 20.85
CA PRO A 47 -12.90 -1.44 20.86
C PRO A 47 -13.42 -1.98 19.52
N ARG A 48 -14.00 -1.11 18.69
CA ARG A 48 -14.54 -1.47 17.38
C ARG A 48 -13.97 -0.58 16.29
N PHE A 49 -13.72 -1.18 15.14
CA PHE A 49 -13.43 -0.51 13.88
C PHE A 49 -14.47 -1.02 12.88
N VAL A 50 -15.26 -0.11 12.31
CA VAL A 50 -16.38 -0.47 11.44
C VAL A 50 -16.04 -0.07 10.00
N LEU A 51 -15.89 -1.07 9.14
CA LEU A 51 -15.89 -0.89 7.69
C LEU A 51 -17.33 -0.96 7.21
N GLN A 52 -17.81 0.10 6.59
CA GLN A 52 -19.16 0.18 6.10
C GLN A 52 -19.20 -0.08 4.59
N PHE A 53 -19.88 -1.16 4.20
CA PHE A 53 -20.13 -1.51 2.80
C PHE A 53 -21.56 -1.09 2.44
N LYS A 54 -21.68 0.11 1.87
CA LYS A 54 -22.97 0.62 1.40
C LYS A 54 -23.34 -0.07 0.09
N TYR A 55 -24.64 -0.23 -0.17
CA TYR A 55 -25.07 -0.72 -1.48
C TYR A 55 -24.53 0.18 -2.59
N GLN A 56 -24.01 -0.43 -3.65
CA GLN A 56 -23.57 0.23 -4.88
C GLN A 56 -24.04 -0.58 -6.08
N GLU A 57 -24.52 0.08 -7.13
CA GLU A 57 -24.89 -0.55 -8.38
C GLU A 57 -23.64 -0.91 -9.17
N GLY A 58 -23.34 -2.22 -9.20
CA GLY A 58 -22.19 -2.75 -9.94
C GLY A 58 -20.83 -2.50 -9.27
N CYS A 59 -19.84 -3.28 -9.68
CA CYS A 59 -18.45 -3.11 -9.30
C CYS A 59 -17.75 -2.26 -10.35
N GLU A 60 -17.85 -0.94 -10.26
CA GLU A 60 -17.47 -0.11 -11.38
C GLU A 60 -15.96 0.04 -11.56
N ASN A 61 -15.18 0.25 -10.51
CA ASN A 61 -13.76 0.53 -10.63
C ASN A 61 -12.93 -0.13 -9.53
N ILE A 62 -11.79 -0.71 -9.91
CA ILE A 62 -10.73 -1.07 -8.99
C ILE A 62 -9.82 0.16 -8.87
N THR A 63 -9.76 0.75 -7.68
CA THR A 63 -8.90 1.88 -7.36
C THR A 63 -7.87 1.46 -6.32
N VAL A 64 -6.61 1.72 -6.60
CA VAL A 64 -5.47 1.42 -5.71
C VAL A 64 -4.85 2.73 -5.28
N TRP A 65 -4.85 2.99 -3.98
CA TRP A 65 -4.19 4.12 -3.37
C TRP A 65 -2.84 3.68 -2.83
N THR A 66 -1.80 4.45 -3.08
CA THR A 66 -0.45 4.16 -2.60
C THR A 66 0.19 5.37 -1.97
N ASP A 67 0.94 5.11 -0.90
CA ASP A 67 1.75 6.08 -0.20
C ASP A 67 3.03 5.42 0.32
N THR A 68 4.09 6.18 0.52
CA THR A 68 5.36 5.63 0.99
C THR A 68 6.09 6.57 1.96
N ASP A 69 6.29 6.11 3.19
CA ASP A 69 7.18 6.75 4.16
C ASP A 69 8.64 6.46 3.79
N PHE A 70 9.31 7.46 3.17
CA PHE A 70 10.68 7.35 2.70
C PHE A 70 11.67 7.20 3.86
N ALA A 71 12.45 6.10 3.85
CA ALA A 71 13.51 5.81 4.82
C ALA A 71 13.07 5.87 6.30
N GLY A 72 11.77 5.68 6.59
CA GLY A 72 11.20 5.83 7.94
C GLY A 72 11.72 4.82 8.96
N CYS A 73 12.27 3.70 8.53
CA CYS A 73 12.93 2.77 9.45
C CYS A 73 14.34 3.23 9.79
N VAL A 74 14.53 3.84 10.96
CA VAL A 74 15.84 4.36 11.43
C VAL A 74 16.94 3.30 11.44
N LYS A 75 16.60 2.03 11.80
CA LYS A 75 17.57 0.93 11.89
C LYS A 75 18.05 0.44 10.53
N THR A 76 17.13 0.29 9.57
CA THR A 76 17.42 -0.35 8.26
C THR A 76 17.44 0.64 7.11
N ARG A 77 16.99 1.88 7.33
CA ARG A 77 16.82 2.92 6.32
C ARG A 77 15.88 2.52 5.17
N LYS A 78 15.11 1.44 5.37
CA LYS A 78 14.09 1.00 4.41
C LYS A 78 12.84 1.84 4.54
N SER A 79 12.21 2.07 3.40
CA SER A 79 10.92 2.75 3.28
C SER A 79 9.76 1.81 3.65
N THR A 80 8.64 2.39 4.00
CA THR A 80 7.38 1.66 4.22
C THR A 80 6.40 2.03 3.12
N SER A 81 5.88 1.01 2.42
CA SER A 81 4.78 1.22 1.48
C SER A 81 3.45 0.92 2.16
N GLY A 82 2.58 1.90 2.16
CA GLY A 82 1.17 1.82 2.52
C GLY A 82 0.29 1.70 1.28
N GLY A 83 -0.90 1.16 1.44
CA GLY A 83 -1.87 1.22 0.37
C GLY A 83 -3.24 0.66 0.73
N VAL A 84 -4.20 1.06 -0.08
CA VAL A 84 -5.61 0.70 0.03
C VAL A 84 -6.12 0.29 -1.35
N VAL A 85 -6.82 -0.83 -1.45
CA VAL A 85 -7.58 -1.19 -2.66
C VAL A 85 -9.06 -1.03 -2.38
N GLN A 86 -9.72 -0.31 -3.27
CA GLN A 86 -11.17 -0.16 -3.27
C GLN A 86 -11.77 -0.80 -4.51
N LEU A 87 -12.95 -1.39 -4.34
CA LEU A 87 -13.84 -1.80 -5.41
C LEU A 87 -15.08 -0.89 -5.37
N GLY A 88 -15.15 0.05 -6.30
CA GLY A 88 -16.07 1.18 -6.16
C GLY A 88 -15.78 1.99 -4.88
N SER A 89 -16.75 2.10 -3.99
CA SER A 89 -16.61 2.78 -2.68
C SER A 89 -16.14 1.86 -1.55
N HIS A 90 -15.98 0.55 -1.80
CA HIS A 90 -15.67 -0.44 -0.77
C HIS A 90 -14.17 -0.67 -0.64
N THR A 91 -13.63 -0.46 0.55
CA THR A 91 -12.25 -0.87 0.88
C THR A 91 -12.21 -2.38 1.06
N ILE A 92 -11.49 -3.07 0.17
CA ILE A 92 -11.39 -4.54 0.17
C ILE A 92 -10.04 -5.04 0.66
N ARG A 93 -9.00 -4.21 0.62
CA ARG A 93 -7.67 -4.57 1.12
C ARG A 93 -6.90 -3.34 1.55
N THR A 94 -6.17 -3.48 2.65
CA THR A 94 -5.19 -2.51 3.12
C THR A 94 -3.86 -3.21 3.42
N TRP A 95 -2.75 -2.48 3.36
CA TRP A 95 -1.44 -2.99 3.80
C TRP A 95 -0.53 -1.87 4.27
N SER A 96 0.41 -2.24 5.13
CA SER A 96 1.58 -1.45 5.49
C SER A 96 2.78 -2.39 5.58
N THR A 97 3.74 -2.28 4.66
CA THR A 97 4.87 -3.21 4.55
C THR A 97 6.18 -2.48 4.31
N HIS A 98 7.28 -3.02 4.86
CA HIS A 98 8.61 -2.54 4.49
C HIS A 98 8.97 -2.95 3.08
N GLN A 99 9.66 -2.04 2.40
CA GLN A 99 10.28 -2.36 1.11
C GLN A 99 11.46 -3.31 1.31
N SER A 100 11.68 -4.21 0.36
CA SER A 100 12.82 -5.15 0.38
C SER A 100 14.14 -4.44 0.14
N VAL A 101 14.13 -3.39 -0.66
CA VAL A 101 15.29 -2.58 -1.06
C VAL A 101 15.34 -1.25 -0.31
N ILE A 102 16.49 -0.59 -0.32
CA ILE A 102 16.66 0.78 0.16
C ILE A 102 16.54 1.70 -1.05
N ALA A 103 15.52 2.53 -1.07
CA ALA A 103 15.35 3.54 -2.10
C ALA A 103 16.34 4.69 -1.91
N LEU A 104 16.87 5.24 -2.99
CA LEU A 104 17.83 6.34 -2.95
C LEU A 104 17.16 7.72 -3.00
N SER A 105 15.87 7.76 -3.27
CA SER A 105 15.06 8.99 -3.25
C SER A 105 13.62 8.70 -2.86
N SER A 106 12.89 9.75 -2.42
CA SER A 106 11.46 9.62 -2.13
C SER A 106 10.66 9.18 -3.36
N GLY A 107 10.96 9.77 -4.54
CA GLY A 107 10.27 9.39 -5.78
C GLY A 107 10.49 7.94 -6.19
N GLU A 108 11.65 7.36 -5.88
CA GLU A 108 11.92 5.93 -6.08
C GLU A 108 11.15 5.07 -5.08
N ALA A 109 11.13 5.46 -3.80
CA ALA A 109 10.37 4.77 -2.78
C ALA A 109 8.87 4.73 -3.13
N GLU A 110 8.33 5.87 -3.59
CA GLU A 110 6.95 5.97 -4.08
C GLU A 110 6.70 5.07 -5.30
N TYR A 111 7.66 5.02 -6.22
CA TYR A 111 7.56 4.13 -7.38
C TYR A 111 7.47 2.65 -6.96
N TYR A 112 8.28 2.22 -5.99
CA TYR A 112 8.18 0.86 -5.43
C TYR A 112 6.84 0.63 -4.72
N GLY A 113 6.29 1.65 -4.06
CA GLY A 113 4.94 1.62 -3.49
C GLY A 113 3.89 1.38 -4.57
N MET A 114 3.97 2.11 -5.69
CA MET A 114 3.08 1.94 -6.85
C MET A 114 3.22 0.55 -7.50
N VAL A 115 4.44 0.03 -7.65
CA VAL A 115 4.67 -1.33 -8.17
C VAL A 115 3.97 -2.36 -7.29
N LYS A 116 4.10 -2.25 -5.97
CA LYS A 116 3.41 -3.10 -5.00
C LYS A 116 1.89 -2.98 -5.12
N GLY A 117 1.37 -1.77 -5.11
CA GLY A 117 -0.07 -1.50 -5.21
C GLY A 117 -0.66 -2.03 -6.51
N SER A 118 0.01 -1.79 -7.64
CA SER A 118 -0.39 -2.29 -8.95
C SER A 118 -0.45 -3.82 -9.01
N SER A 119 0.53 -4.49 -8.40
CA SER A 119 0.54 -5.95 -8.29
C SER A 119 -0.68 -6.46 -7.50
N VAL A 120 -1.02 -5.80 -6.39
CA VAL A 120 -2.21 -6.16 -5.60
C VAL A 120 -3.49 -5.93 -6.38
N GLY A 121 -3.63 -4.78 -7.06
CA GLY A 121 -4.80 -4.48 -7.89
C GLY A 121 -5.00 -5.48 -9.04
N LEU A 122 -3.93 -5.85 -9.73
CA LEU A 122 -3.97 -6.88 -10.77
C LEU A 122 -4.34 -8.25 -10.21
N GLY A 123 -3.87 -8.58 -9.00
CA GLY A 123 -4.26 -9.81 -8.30
C GLY A 123 -5.75 -9.85 -7.95
N ILE A 124 -6.34 -8.72 -7.52
CA ILE A 124 -7.78 -8.61 -7.30
C ILE A 124 -8.56 -8.79 -8.61
N ARG A 125 -8.11 -8.16 -9.71
CA ARG A 125 -8.72 -8.36 -11.05
C ARG A 125 -8.69 -9.82 -11.48
N ALA A 126 -7.56 -10.50 -11.25
CA ALA A 126 -7.46 -11.94 -11.55
C ALA A 126 -8.42 -12.78 -10.71
N LEU A 127 -8.51 -12.51 -9.40
CA LEU A 127 -9.46 -13.16 -8.50
C LEU A 127 -10.91 -12.95 -8.95
N MET A 128 -11.28 -11.73 -9.34
CA MET A 128 -12.62 -11.45 -9.87
C MET A 128 -12.93 -12.30 -11.11
N LYS A 129 -11.96 -12.42 -12.02
CA LYS A 129 -12.10 -13.28 -13.21
C LYS A 129 -12.30 -14.75 -12.83
N ASP A 130 -11.55 -15.25 -11.85
CA ASP A 130 -11.67 -16.64 -11.37
C ASP A 130 -13.05 -16.90 -10.72
N LEU A 131 -13.66 -15.86 -10.13
CA LEU A 131 -15.01 -15.87 -9.60
C LEU A 131 -16.11 -15.69 -10.67
N GLY A 132 -15.73 -15.60 -11.95
CA GLY A 132 -16.68 -15.41 -13.07
C GLY A 132 -17.09 -13.97 -13.32
N TRP A 133 -16.40 -12.99 -12.71
CA TRP A 133 -16.64 -11.57 -12.97
C TRP A 133 -15.62 -11.03 -13.97
N GLU A 134 -16.08 -10.74 -15.18
CA GLU A 134 -15.24 -10.12 -16.19
C GLU A 134 -15.10 -8.61 -15.90
N TYR A 135 -13.86 -8.21 -15.60
CA TYR A 135 -13.50 -6.81 -15.37
C TYR A 135 -12.64 -6.31 -16.54
N HIS A 136 -13.24 -5.49 -17.40
CA HIS A 136 -12.60 -4.99 -18.62
C HIS A 136 -12.01 -3.58 -18.51
N LYS A 137 -12.24 -2.89 -17.38
CA LYS A 137 -11.73 -1.53 -17.20
C LYS A 137 -10.26 -1.54 -16.77
N SER A 138 -9.57 -0.43 -17.02
CA SER A 138 -8.25 -0.18 -16.45
C SER A 138 -8.33 -0.05 -14.93
N ILE A 139 -7.30 -0.54 -14.22
CA ILE A 139 -7.17 -0.30 -12.78
C ILE A 139 -6.58 1.09 -12.59
N GLU A 140 -7.23 1.90 -11.76
CA GLU A 140 -6.74 3.23 -11.40
C GLU A 140 -5.79 3.15 -10.22
N VAL A 141 -4.55 3.65 -10.38
CA VAL A 141 -3.55 3.75 -9.31
C VAL A 141 -3.37 5.22 -8.94
N LYS A 142 -3.67 5.56 -7.70
CA LYS A 142 -3.61 6.92 -7.16
C LYS A 142 -2.41 7.10 -6.26
N THR A 143 -1.66 8.17 -6.50
CA THR A 143 -0.49 8.59 -5.71
C THR A 143 -0.35 10.12 -5.77
N ASP A 144 0.26 10.73 -4.79
CA ASP A 144 0.60 12.16 -4.77
C ASP A 144 1.98 12.47 -5.37
N ALA A 145 2.81 11.42 -5.57
CA ALA A 145 4.21 11.53 -5.97
C ALA A 145 4.41 11.78 -7.46
N SER A 146 4.51 13.04 -7.89
CA SER A 146 4.75 13.40 -9.30
C SER A 146 6.02 12.75 -9.88
N ALA A 147 7.07 12.56 -9.07
CA ALA A 147 8.31 11.91 -9.52
C ALA A 147 8.09 10.44 -9.88
N ALA A 148 7.33 9.71 -9.07
CA ALA A 148 6.98 8.31 -9.31
C ALA A 148 6.09 8.16 -10.56
N ILE A 149 5.12 9.07 -10.74
CA ILE A 149 4.29 9.14 -11.96
C ILE A 149 5.19 9.33 -13.20
N GLY A 150 6.16 10.23 -13.12
CA GLY A 150 7.12 10.45 -14.20
C GLY A 150 7.99 9.23 -14.53
N ILE A 151 8.31 8.39 -13.53
CA ILE A 151 9.02 7.12 -13.75
C ILE A 151 8.09 6.11 -14.42
N ALA A 152 6.85 6.01 -14.01
CA ALA A 152 5.89 5.03 -14.52
C ALA A 152 5.45 5.30 -15.96
N ASN A 153 5.33 6.57 -16.35
CA ASN A 153 4.85 6.98 -17.69
C ASN A 153 5.95 7.02 -18.77
N ARG A 154 7.21 6.79 -18.42
CA ARG A 154 8.29 6.71 -19.42
C ARG A 154 8.61 5.27 -19.80
N ILE A 155 9.41 5.08 -20.84
CA ILE A 155 9.96 3.79 -21.22
C ILE A 155 11.42 3.71 -20.74
N GLY A 156 11.76 2.62 -20.02
CA GLY A 156 13.11 2.35 -19.53
C GLY A 156 13.48 3.10 -18.25
N VAL A 157 14.71 2.92 -17.82
CA VAL A 157 15.22 3.40 -16.50
C VAL A 157 15.41 4.93 -16.43
N GLY A 158 15.64 5.61 -17.56
CA GLY A 158 15.89 7.05 -17.59
C GLY A 158 17.07 7.45 -16.70
N LYS A 159 16.86 8.44 -15.80
CA LYS A 159 17.89 8.89 -14.85
C LYS A 159 18.08 7.96 -13.65
N VAL A 160 17.16 7.03 -13.39
CA VAL A 160 17.13 6.13 -12.21
C VAL A 160 17.70 4.76 -12.64
N ARG A 161 18.99 4.75 -13.03
CA ARG A 161 19.64 3.59 -13.64
C ARG A 161 19.83 2.39 -12.70
N HIS A 162 19.68 2.56 -11.41
CA HIS A 162 19.82 1.52 -10.38
C HIS A 162 18.53 0.78 -10.08
N ILE A 163 17.38 1.21 -10.63
CA ILE A 163 16.13 0.44 -10.50
C ILE A 163 16.29 -0.88 -11.24
N GLU A 164 16.00 -1.98 -10.55
CA GLU A 164 16.01 -3.31 -11.14
C GLU A 164 14.97 -3.42 -12.26
N VAL A 165 15.36 -4.06 -13.35
CA VAL A 165 14.52 -4.23 -14.56
C VAL A 165 13.18 -4.90 -14.23
N ASN A 166 13.18 -5.81 -13.25
CA ASN A 166 11.97 -6.48 -12.77
C ASN A 166 10.93 -5.52 -12.16
N GLN A 167 11.29 -4.29 -11.82
CA GLN A 167 10.34 -3.27 -11.34
C GLN A 167 9.74 -2.46 -12.49
N LEU A 168 10.29 -2.57 -13.71
CA LEU A 168 9.84 -1.78 -14.86
C LEU A 168 8.60 -2.33 -15.57
N TRP A 169 8.09 -3.52 -15.16
CA TRP A 169 6.87 -4.09 -15.73
C TRP A 169 5.66 -3.14 -15.59
N LEU A 170 5.67 -2.27 -14.56
CA LEU A 170 4.63 -1.26 -14.35
C LEU A 170 4.51 -0.34 -15.57
N GLN A 171 5.64 0.10 -16.15
CA GLN A 171 5.66 0.94 -17.35
C GLN A 171 4.94 0.25 -18.53
N SER A 172 5.18 -1.05 -18.73
CA SER A 172 4.52 -1.83 -19.76
C SER A 172 3.00 -1.91 -19.54
N LYS A 173 2.56 -2.03 -18.27
CA LYS A 173 1.14 -2.07 -17.91
C LYS A 173 0.44 -0.72 -18.06
N VAL A 174 1.16 0.37 -17.83
CA VAL A 174 0.66 1.73 -18.11
C VAL A 174 0.55 1.95 -19.61
N LEU A 175 1.55 1.53 -20.39
CA LEU A 175 1.54 1.65 -21.84
C LEU A 175 0.39 0.85 -22.48
N SER A 176 0.14 -0.37 -22.01
CA SER A 176 -1.00 -1.21 -22.48
C SER A 176 -2.37 -0.72 -21.99
N LYS A 177 -2.42 0.33 -21.16
CA LYS A 177 -3.63 0.84 -20.51
C LYS A 177 -4.34 -0.16 -19.60
N ASP A 178 -3.64 -1.21 -19.17
CA ASP A 178 -4.11 -2.08 -18.08
C ASP A 178 -4.21 -1.32 -16.75
N LEU A 179 -3.30 -0.36 -16.57
CA LEU A 179 -3.22 0.54 -15.43
C LEU A 179 -3.27 1.99 -15.90
N VAL A 180 -3.98 2.82 -15.14
CA VAL A 180 -3.99 4.28 -15.30
C VAL A 180 -3.50 4.90 -14.01
N ILE A 181 -2.49 5.78 -14.08
CA ILE A 181 -1.94 6.44 -12.90
C ILE A 181 -2.51 7.83 -12.81
N THR A 182 -3.13 8.14 -11.68
CA THR A 182 -3.76 9.43 -11.41
C THR A 182 -3.07 10.11 -10.23
N LYS A 183 -2.70 11.37 -10.42
CA LYS A 183 -2.20 12.19 -9.32
C LYS A 183 -3.35 12.63 -8.42
N VAL A 184 -3.14 12.52 -7.10
CA VAL A 184 -4.05 13.04 -6.07
C VAL A 184 -3.33 14.06 -5.20
N ASP A 185 -4.08 14.87 -4.49
CA ASP A 185 -3.55 15.72 -3.43
C ASP A 185 -3.19 14.84 -2.22
N GLY A 186 -2.02 15.10 -1.58
CA GLY A 186 -1.58 14.32 -0.42
C GLY A 186 -2.61 14.32 0.71
N GLY A 187 -3.27 15.45 0.97
CA GLY A 187 -4.32 15.53 1.99
C GLY A 187 -5.59 14.72 1.68
N LEU A 188 -5.74 14.22 0.44
CA LEU A 188 -6.84 13.36 0.01
C LEU A 188 -6.41 11.91 -0.21
N ASN A 189 -5.13 11.59 -0.01
CA ASN A 189 -4.61 10.25 -0.19
C ASN A 189 -4.98 9.38 1.02
N ILE A 190 -5.97 8.50 0.85
CA ILE A 190 -6.42 7.60 1.93
C ILE A 190 -5.40 6.53 2.33
N ALA A 191 -4.28 6.40 1.61
CA ALA A 191 -3.19 5.52 1.97
C ALA A 191 -2.19 6.18 2.94
N ASP A 192 -2.22 7.52 3.07
CA ASP A 192 -1.46 8.31 4.04
C ASP A 192 -2.20 8.27 5.39
N ALA A 193 -1.98 7.19 6.19
CA ALA A 193 -2.62 6.96 7.48
C ALA A 193 -1.70 6.32 8.52
#